data_11ee6428f91907257f424ff60d890227
#
_entry.id   11ee6428f91907257f424ff60d890227
#
_cell.length_a   1.000
_cell.length_b   1.000
_cell.length_c   1.000
_cell.angle_alpha   90.00
_cell.angle_beta   90.00
_cell.angle_gamma   90.00
#
_symmetry.space_group_name_H-M   'P 1'
#
loop_
_entity.id
_entity.type
_entity.pdbx_description
1 polymer ?
#
loop_
_entity_poly.entity_id
_entity_poly.type
_entity_poly.pdbx_seq_one_letter_code
_entity_poly.pdbx_strand_id
1 'polypeptide(L)'
;MKAIRFMEPEVIEYSAVATPEPKDNEVLAQIAYAGFCATDIELLTGDMIHIKNGFTKYPIIPGHEWSGTIVAVGRDVRDLKVGDRITSDVSLGCGECDECRKGHYNLCPNREVVGSYRNRQGVFAEYVAVPQRHVYKIPENVSMEEAALAEPAATAMYAVSKAKIPAGAEVLVIGDGPIGQLAAQLANIAGASKVIMAGSWDEKLAIARSCGIQETINYHKEDVVQRAQELTEGGPEIVIETSGSNAALDMAVRALKPTGRIVAVSWYSGPSVAVATNTVIVKDAELVGSLASPNSFGPVLRYMAEGKLKVKPLITHVKPLSELADVVQMIREKK
;
A
#
# COMPACT_ATOMS: atom_id res chain seq x y z
N MET A 1 -24.30 10.92 -7.23
CA MET A 1 -23.77 9.69 -6.63
C MET A 1 -23.74 9.78 -5.11
N LYS A 2 -23.77 8.65 -4.40
CA LYS A 2 -23.50 8.60 -2.97
C LYS A 2 -22.00 8.51 -2.73
N ALA A 3 -21.53 9.19 -1.68
CA ALA A 3 -20.11 9.18 -1.28
C ALA A 3 -19.97 9.39 0.24
N ILE A 4 -18.88 8.89 0.80
CA ILE A 4 -18.39 9.29 2.12
C ILE A 4 -17.54 10.55 1.93
N ARG A 5 -17.75 11.51 2.81
CA ARG A 5 -16.96 12.74 2.88
C ARG A 5 -16.41 12.91 4.29
N PHE A 6 -15.13 13.20 4.38
CA PHE A 6 -14.58 13.74 5.62
C PHE A 6 -14.78 15.26 5.56
N MET A 7 -15.62 15.80 6.43
CA MET A 7 -16.06 17.20 6.41
C MET A 7 -15.07 18.11 7.16
N GLU A 8 -14.54 17.60 8.24
CA GLU A 8 -13.51 18.16 9.12
C GLU A 8 -12.92 16.99 9.95
N PRO A 9 -11.89 17.20 10.77
CA PRO A 9 -11.37 16.12 11.61
C PRO A 9 -12.47 15.43 12.42
N GLU A 10 -12.49 14.10 12.38
CA GLU A 10 -13.43 13.20 13.07
C GLU A 10 -14.90 13.27 12.57
N VAL A 11 -15.19 14.01 11.50
CA VAL A 11 -16.56 14.14 10.97
C VAL A 11 -16.71 13.42 9.64
N ILE A 12 -17.44 12.32 9.67
CA ILE A 12 -17.79 11.47 8.51
C ILE A 12 -19.23 11.77 8.08
N GLU A 13 -19.45 12.06 6.82
CA GLU A 13 -20.77 12.26 6.22
C GLU A 13 -20.96 11.30 5.03
N TYR A 14 -22.06 10.54 5.03
CA TYR A 14 -22.51 9.77 3.87
C TYR A 14 -23.65 10.52 3.17
N SER A 15 -23.36 11.16 2.05
CA SER A 15 -24.27 12.07 1.39
C SER A 15 -24.27 11.94 -0.13
N ALA A 16 -25.24 12.61 -0.77
CA ALA A 16 -25.30 12.75 -2.22
C ALA A 16 -24.39 13.89 -2.68
N VAL A 17 -23.55 13.60 -3.67
CA VAL A 17 -22.68 14.58 -4.35
C VAL A 17 -22.83 14.47 -5.85
N ALA A 18 -22.35 15.46 -6.59
CA ALA A 18 -22.30 15.38 -8.06
C ALA A 18 -21.44 14.20 -8.51
N THR A 19 -21.90 13.43 -9.49
CA THR A 19 -21.08 12.40 -10.13
C THR A 19 -20.00 13.12 -10.96
N PRO A 20 -18.72 12.71 -10.85
CA PRO A 20 -17.66 13.33 -11.66
C PRO A 20 -17.86 13.04 -13.15
N GLU A 21 -17.57 14.02 -13.99
CA GLU A 21 -17.47 13.82 -15.43
C GLU A 21 -16.02 13.51 -15.81
N PRO A 22 -15.75 12.49 -16.62
CA PRO A 22 -14.38 12.17 -17.03
C PRO A 22 -13.88 13.25 -18.00
N LYS A 23 -12.64 13.71 -17.80
CA LYS A 23 -11.95 14.56 -18.76
C LYS A 23 -11.64 13.78 -20.06
N ASP A 24 -11.19 14.46 -21.08
CA ASP A 24 -10.90 13.85 -22.38
C ASP A 24 -10.01 12.60 -22.30
N ASN A 25 -9.06 12.57 -21.40
CA ASN A 25 -8.10 11.47 -21.19
C ASN A 25 -8.41 10.60 -19.96
N GLU A 26 -9.60 10.75 -19.36
CA GLU A 26 -10.02 9.99 -18.17
C GLU A 26 -11.11 8.98 -18.52
N VAL A 27 -11.22 7.98 -17.70
CA VAL A 27 -12.36 7.05 -17.64
C VAL A 27 -13.17 7.32 -16.38
N LEU A 28 -14.48 7.15 -16.45
CA LEU A 28 -15.37 7.10 -15.29
C LEU A 28 -15.65 5.63 -14.99
N ALA A 29 -15.34 5.20 -13.77
CA ALA A 29 -15.62 3.86 -13.30
C ALA A 29 -16.67 3.86 -12.20
N GLN A 30 -17.58 2.89 -12.26
CA GLN A 30 -18.41 2.51 -11.14
C GLN A 30 -17.59 1.62 -10.21
N ILE A 31 -17.47 2.00 -8.95
CA ILE A 31 -16.69 1.28 -7.94
C ILE A 31 -17.46 0.03 -7.50
N ALA A 32 -16.80 -1.12 -7.50
CA ALA A 32 -17.34 -2.37 -7.00
C ALA A 32 -16.89 -2.61 -5.54
N TYR A 33 -15.59 -2.45 -5.26
CA TYR A 33 -15.00 -2.60 -3.93
C TYR A 33 -13.97 -1.51 -3.69
N ALA A 34 -13.85 -1.08 -2.44
CA ALA A 34 -12.81 -0.17 -1.98
C ALA A 34 -12.18 -0.70 -0.68
N GLY A 35 -10.85 -0.68 -0.61
CA GLY A 35 -10.09 -1.04 0.58
C GLY A 35 -9.98 0.15 1.54
N PHE A 36 -9.82 -0.16 2.83
CA PHE A 36 -9.61 0.83 3.87
C PHE A 36 -8.15 0.78 4.35
N CYS A 37 -7.45 1.89 4.23
CA CYS A 37 -6.05 2.05 4.58
C CYS A 37 -5.85 2.81 5.90
N ALA A 38 -4.74 2.57 6.59
CA ALA A 38 -4.34 3.36 7.76
C ALA A 38 -4.23 4.87 7.43
N THR A 39 -3.84 5.21 6.21
CA THR A 39 -3.82 6.59 5.69
C THR A 39 -5.19 7.28 5.76
N ASP A 40 -6.29 6.54 5.63
CA ASP A 40 -7.64 7.09 5.75
C ASP A 40 -7.96 7.49 7.20
N ILE A 41 -7.37 6.80 8.20
CA ILE A 41 -7.46 7.22 9.61
C ILE A 41 -6.68 8.53 9.83
N GLU A 42 -5.44 8.63 9.31
CA GLU A 42 -4.64 9.86 9.44
C GLU A 42 -5.33 11.05 8.75
N LEU A 43 -6.01 10.79 7.63
CA LEU A 43 -6.82 11.78 6.93
C LEU A 43 -8.04 12.18 7.77
N LEU A 44 -8.71 11.22 8.42
CA LEU A 44 -9.88 11.46 9.26
C LEU A 44 -9.52 12.24 10.52
N THR A 45 -8.39 11.92 11.18
CA THR A 45 -7.95 12.63 12.40
C THR A 45 -7.36 14.01 12.12
N GLY A 46 -6.99 14.31 10.87
CA GLY A 46 -6.27 15.53 10.49
C GLY A 46 -4.76 15.45 10.73
N ASP A 47 -4.24 14.29 11.11
CA ASP A 47 -2.82 14.10 11.42
C ASP A 47 -1.94 13.97 10.18
N MET A 48 -2.54 13.68 9.05
CA MET A 48 -1.83 13.50 7.79
C MET A 48 -1.00 14.73 7.42
N ILE A 49 0.26 14.52 7.08
CA ILE A 49 1.21 15.59 6.74
C ILE A 49 0.71 16.49 5.59
N HIS A 50 -0.07 15.95 4.66
CA HIS A 50 -0.62 16.70 3.54
C HIS A 50 -1.68 17.72 3.96
N ILE A 51 -2.43 17.43 5.03
CA ILE A 51 -3.37 18.39 5.65
C ILE A 51 -2.59 19.46 6.40
N LYS A 52 -1.62 19.06 7.24
CA LYS A 52 -0.79 19.98 8.02
C LYS A 52 -0.03 20.98 7.15
N ASN A 53 0.37 20.56 5.96
CA ASN A 53 1.06 21.41 4.98
C ASN A 53 0.10 22.14 4.01
N GLY A 54 -1.21 22.01 4.17
CA GLY A 54 -2.22 22.70 3.35
C GLY A 54 -2.39 22.19 1.91
N PHE A 55 -1.78 21.04 1.58
CA PHE A 55 -1.96 20.39 0.26
C PHE A 55 -3.31 19.70 0.12
N THR A 56 -3.93 19.33 1.23
CA THR A 56 -5.24 18.68 1.27
C THR A 56 -6.14 19.43 2.25
N LYS A 57 -7.38 19.65 1.87
CA LYS A 57 -8.38 20.41 2.63
C LYS A 57 -9.68 19.63 2.72
N TYR A 58 -10.40 19.80 3.80
CA TYR A 58 -11.78 19.34 3.93
C TYR A 58 -12.74 20.29 3.20
N PRO A 59 -13.90 19.80 2.72
CA PRO A 59 -14.26 18.41 2.68
C PRO A 59 -13.54 17.64 1.56
N ILE A 60 -13.29 16.32 1.81
CA ILE A 60 -12.69 15.42 0.82
C ILE A 60 -13.42 14.08 0.80
N ILE A 61 -13.54 13.45 -0.36
CA ILE A 61 -13.89 12.02 -0.48
C ILE A 61 -12.59 11.24 -0.35
N PRO A 62 -12.42 10.41 0.71
CA PRO A 62 -11.21 9.63 0.92
C PRO A 62 -11.22 8.29 0.16
N GLY A 63 -10.24 7.41 0.47
CA GLY A 63 -10.09 6.09 -0.13
C GLY A 63 -9.28 6.10 -1.42
N HIS A 64 -8.43 5.08 -1.57
CA HIS A 64 -7.50 4.99 -2.70
C HIS A 64 -7.24 3.55 -3.18
N GLU A 65 -7.70 2.54 -2.47
CA GLU A 65 -7.61 1.13 -2.85
C GLU A 65 -8.96 0.71 -3.47
N TRP A 66 -8.99 0.23 -4.72
CA TRP A 66 -10.28 0.00 -5.35
C TRP A 66 -10.26 -0.93 -6.56
N SER A 67 -11.44 -1.40 -6.93
CA SER A 67 -11.76 -2.04 -8.20
C SER A 67 -13.12 -1.57 -8.70
N GLY A 68 -13.31 -1.57 -10.02
CA GLY A 68 -14.55 -1.10 -10.62
C GLY A 68 -14.72 -1.47 -12.09
N THR A 69 -15.79 -0.98 -12.68
CA THR A 69 -16.13 -1.19 -14.10
C THR A 69 -16.29 0.16 -14.79
N ILE A 70 -15.70 0.32 -15.96
CA ILE A 70 -15.81 1.53 -16.77
C ILE A 70 -17.26 1.72 -17.22
N VAL A 71 -17.84 2.89 -16.95
CA VAL A 71 -19.19 3.28 -17.38
C VAL A 71 -19.20 4.41 -18.41
N ALA A 72 -18.11 5.20 -18.48
CA ALA A 72 -17.91 6.22 -19.52
C ALA A 72 -16.42 6.43 -19.80
N VAL A 73 -16.11 6.88 -21.01
CA VAL A 73 -14.73 7.18 -21.44
C VAL A 73 -14.67 8.57 -22.05
N GLY A 74 -13.59 9.31 -21.78
CA GLY A 74 -13.30 10.56 -22.44
C GLY A 74 -12.91 10.36 -23.92
N ARG A 75 -13.01 11.43 -24.73
CA ARG A 75 -12.82 11.35 -26.20
C ARG A 75 -11.42 10.91 -26.65
N ASP A 76 -10.40 11.13 -25.81
CA ASP A 76 -9.00 10.81 -26.10
C ASP A 76 -8.55 9.47 -25.47
N VAL A 77 -9.48 8.75 -24.83
CA VAL A 77 -9.21 7.41 -24.28
C VAL A 77 -8.99 6.41 -25.39
N ARG A 78 -7.95 5.59 -25.26
CA ARG A 78 -7.58 4.49 -26.17
C ARG A 78 -7.45 3.20 -25.36
N ASP A 79 -7.66 2.07 -26.00
CA ASP A 79 -7.45 0.72 -25.41
C ASP A 79 -8.33 0.35 -24.20
N LEU A 80 -9.21 1.27 -23.76
CA LEU A 80 -10.19 1.07 -22.69
C LEU A 80 -11.60 1.37 -23.21
N LYS A 81 -12.59 0.61 -22.74
CA LYS A 81 -13.99 0.75 -23.14
C LYS A 81 -14.95 0.53 -21.98
N VAL A 82 -16.18 0.99 -22.16
CA VAL A 82 -17.29 0.70 -21.23
C VAL A 82 -17.43 -0.83 -21.06
N GLY A 83 -17.56 -1.26 -19.82
CA GLY A 83 -17.62 -2.67 -19.41
C GLY A 83 -16.26 -3.27 -19.03
N ASP A 84 -15.13 -2.63 -19.32
CA ASP A 84 -13.83 -3.12 -18.85
C ASP A 84 -13.76 -3.08 -17.32
N ARG A 85 -13.31 -4.19 -16.71
CA ARG A 85 -13.03 -4.32 -15.27
C ARG A 85 -11.65 -3.75 -14.98
N ILE A 86 -11.56 -2.79 -14.09
CA ILE A 86 -10.34 -2.02 -13.87
C ILE A 86 -10.03 -1.74 -12.40
N THR A 87 -8.77 -1.50 -12.15
CA THR A 87 -8.23 -0.75 -11.01
C THR A 87 -7.26 0.31 -11.51
N SER A 88 -6.71 1.16 -10.65
CA SER A 88 -5.72 2.16 -11.08
C SER A 88 -4.62 2.36 -10.07
N ASP A 89 -3.45 2.80 -10.55
CA ASP A 89 -2.48 3.46 -9.68
C ASP A 89 -3.10 4.77 -9.17
N VAL A 90 -2.82 5.06 -7.92
CA VAL A 90 -3.40 6.20 -7.20
C VAL A 90 -2.48 7.42 -7.20
N SER A 91 -1.20 7.23 -7.49
CA SER A 91 -0.23 8.32 -7.71
C SER A 91 -0.30 8.83 -9.14
N LEU A 92 -1.06 9.92 -9.34
CA LEU A 92 -1.33 10.47 -10.66
C LEU A 92 -0.28 11.53 -11.02
N GLY A 93 0.78 11.12 -11.74
CA GLY A 93 1.77 12.04 -12.27
C GLY A 93 1.24 12.82 -13.50
N CYS A 94 1.84 13.96 -13.86
CA CYS A 94 1.41 14.78 -15.00
C CYS A 94 1.67 14.13 -16.37
N GLY A 95 2.60 13.18 -16.47
CA GLY A 95 2.96 12.45 -17.70
C GLY A 95 4.00 13.15 -18.59
N GLU A 96 4.34 14.41 -18.34
CA GLU A 96 5.18 15.21 -19.22
C GLU A 96 6.47 15.76 -18.58
N CYS A 97 6.57 15.80 -17.25
CA CYS A 97 7.80 16.23 -16.58
C CYS A 97 8.89 15.14 -16.66
N ASP A 98 10.14 15.51 -16.38
CA ASP A 98 11.29 14.60 -16.48
C ASP A 98 11.13 13.36 -15.61
N GLU A 99 10.59 13.48 -14.40
CA GLU A 99 10.37 12.33 -13.54
C GLU A 99 9.29 11.38 -14.10
N CYS A 100 8.21 11.92 -14.66
CA CYS A 100 7.20 11.10 -15.32
C CYS A 100 7.76 10.38 -16.57
N ARG A 101 8.58 11.06 -17.38
CA ARG A 101 9.22 10.45 -18.56
C ARG A 101 10.20 9.33 -18.21
N LYS A 102 10.84 9.40 -17.03
CA LYS A 102 11.70 8.34 -16.49
C LYS A 102 10.90 7.19 -15.83
N GLY A 103 9.57 7.29 -15.74
CA GLY A 103 8.74 6.33 -15.03
C GLY A 103 8.63 6.56 -13.52
N HIS A 104 9.21 7.63 -13.01
CA HIS A 104 9.16 8.01 -11.60
C HIS A 104 8.00 8.96 -11.30
N TYR A 105 6.80 8.66 -11.81
CA TYR A 105 5.64 9.53 -11.67
C TYR A 105 5.17 9.72 -10.22
N ASN A 106 5.54 8.83 -9.32
CA ASN A 106 5.39 8.99 -7.86
C ASN A 106 6.21 10.17 -7.30
N LEU A 107 7.24 10.65 -8.02
CA LEU A 107 8.06 11.80 -7.68
C LEU A 107 7.72 13.05 -8.52
N CYS A 108 6.63 13.00 -9.29
CA CYS A 108 6.17 14.11 -10.09
C CYS A 108 5.89 15.36 -9.21
N PRO A 109 6.43 16.55 -9.53
CA PRO A 109 6.16 17.76 -8.76
C PRO A 109 4.69 18.19 -8.79
N ASN A 110 3.96 17.77 -9.84
CA ASN A 110 2.52 18.01 -10.00
C ASN A 110 1.67 16.78 -9.65
N ARG A 111 2.22 15.82 -8.91
CA ARG A 111 1.51 14.60 -8.52
C ARG A 111 0.26 14.93 -7.73
N GLU A 112 -0.84 14.28 -8.08
CA GLU A 112 -2.02 14.13 -7.24
C GLU A 112 -2.06 12.70 -6.68
N VAL A 113 -2.74 12.47 -5.55
CA VAL A 113 -3.03 11.12 -5.06
C VAL A 113 -4.53 11.01 -4.81
N VAL A 114 -5.14 10.02 -5.42
CA VAL A 114 -6.57 9.72 -5.27
C VAL A 114 -6.90 9.61 -3.78
N GLY A 115 -7.92 10.33 -3.33
CA GLY A 115 -8.43 10.29 -1.97
C GLY A 115 -7.57 10.96 -0.88
N SER A 116 -6.39 11.52 -1.20
CA SER A 116 -5.52 12.02 -0.13
C SER A 116 -4.67 13.26 -0.44
N TYR A 117 -4.22 13.51 -1.67
CA TYR A 117 -3.28 14.58 -1.95
C TYR A 117 -3.77 15.53 -3.05
N ARG A 118 -3.60 16.83 -2.82
CA ARG A 118 -4.05 17.95 -3.68
C ARG A 118 -5.55 17.92 -3.98
N ASN A 119 -6.35 17.54 -2.97
CA ASN A 119 -7.82 17.47 -3.05
C ASN A 119 -8.35 16.59 -4.20
N ARG A 120 -7.55 15.66 -4.73
CA ARG A 120 -8.05 14.65 -5.67
C ARG A 120 -9.03 13.76 -4.92
N GLN A 121 -10.32 13.76 -5.36
CA GLN A 121 -11.37 12.98 -4.72
C GLN A 121 -11.10 11.48 -4.84
N GLY A 122 -11.45 10.74 -3.81
CA GLY A 122 -11.15 9.33 -3.64
C GLY A 122 -12.27 8.39 -4.05
N VAL A 123 -12.16 7.16 -3.57
CA VAL A 123 -12.96 6.02 -4.02
C VAL A 123 -14.00 5.54 -2.99
N PHE A 124 -14.15 6.20 -1.85
CA PHE A 124 -15.30 5.92 -0.97
C PHE A 124 -16.55 6.62 -1.53
N ALA A 125 -16.91 6.26 -2.75
CA ALA A 125 -18.00 6.78 -3.55
C ALA A 125 -18.51 5.72 -4.53
N GLU A 126 -19.65 5.97 -5.18
CA GLU A 126 -20.16 5.07 -6.22
C GLU A 126 -19.34 5.14 -7.52
N TYR A 127 -18.70 6.30 -7.81
CA TYR A 127 -17.95 6.51 -9.05
C TYR A 127 -16.65 7.28 -8.80
N VAL A 128 -15.65 6.99 -9.64
CA VAL A 128 -14.37 7.72 -9.68
C VAL A 128 -13.96 7.99 -11.13
N ALA A 129 -13.40 9.18 -11.39
CA ALA A 129 -12.77 9.50 -12.67
C ALA A 129 -11.25 9.44 -12.54
N VAL A 130 -10.55 8.68 -13.41
CA VAL A 130 -9.09 8.49 -13.36
C VAL A 130 -8.46 8.55 -14.75
N PRO A 131 -7.23 9.10 -14.89
CA PRO A 131 -6.54 9.16 -16.19
C PRO A 131 -6.21 7.76 -16.71
N GLN A 132 -6.49 7.51 -18.01
CA GLN A 132 -6.30 6.21 -18.65
C GLN A 132 -4.90 5.62 -18.46
N ARG A 133 -3.86 6.47 -18.41
CA ARG A 133 -2.47 6.01 -18.27
C ARG A 133 -2.14 5.35 -16.93
N HIS A 134 -2.99 5.55 -15.93
CA HIS A 134 -2.87 4.94 -14.60
C HIS A 134 -3.83 3.77 -14.40
N VAL A 135 -4.59 3.41 -15.42
CA VAL A 135 -5.62 2.35 -15.37
C VAL A 135 -5.04 1.00 -15.82
N TYR A 136 -5.42 -0.04 -15.09
CA TYR A 136 -5.04 -1.42 -15.38
C TYR A 136 -6.29 -2.29 -15.46
N LYS A 137 -6.38 -3.12 -16.53
CA LYS A 137 -7.45 -4.11 -16.67
C LYS A 137 -7.24 -5.24 -15.67
N ILE A 138 -8.31 -5.64 -15.01
CA ILE A 138 -8.31 -6.76 -14.06
C ILE A 138 -8.42 -8.06 -14.88
N PRO A 139 -7.50 -9.04 -14.70
CA PRO A 139 -7.61 -10.35 -15.34
C PRO A 139 -8.95 -11.04 -15.02
N GLU A 140 -9.46 -11.83 -15.95
CA GLU A 140 -10.80 -12.45 -15.83
C GLU A 140 -10.93 -13.35 -14.60
N ASN A 141 -9.87 -14.04 -14.23
CA ASN A 141 -9.82 -14.96 -13.10
C ASN A 141 -9.49 -14.30 -11.74
N VAL A 142 -9.32 -12.97 -11.70
CA VAL A 142 -9.18 -12.21 -10.46
C VAL A 142 -10.53 -11.58 -10.13
N SER A 143 -11.07 -11.81 -8.95
CA SER A 143 -12.34 -11.21 -8.52
C SER A 143 -12.20 -9.69 -8.32
N MET A 144 -13.32 -8.96 -8.35
CA MET A 144 -13.31 -7.51 -8.07
C MET A 144 -12.91 -7.23 -6.63
N GLU A 145 -13.31 -8.07 -5.70
CA GLU A 145 -12.96 -7.99 -4.30
C GLU A 145 -11.43 -8.13 -4.09
N GLU A 146 -10.82 -9.14 -4.71
CA GLU A 146 -9.36 -9.33 -4.68
C GLU A 146 -8.62 -8.18 -5.36
N ALA A 147 -9.13 -7.70 -6.49
CA ALA A 147 -8.50 -6.64 -7.26
C ALA A 147 -8.46 -5.28 -6.53
N ALA A 148 -9.32 -5.06 -5.53
CA ALA A 148 -9.22 -3.87 -4.67
C ALA A 148 -7.90 -3.84 -3.88
N LEU A 149 -7.28 -5.01 -3.61
CA LEU A 149 -5.97 -5.10 -2.95
C LEU A 149 -4.79 -4.92 -3.92
N ALA A 150 -5.04 -4.63 -5.20
CA ALA A 150 -3.94 -4.40 -6.16
C ALA A 150 -3.10 -3.17 -5.78
N GLU A 151 -3.69 -2.15 -5.14
CA GLU A 151 -2.96 -0.97 -4.70
C GLU A 151 -1.96 -1.29 -3.57
N PRO A 152 -2.37 -1.84 -2.41
CA PRO A 152 -1.41 -2.19 -1.37
C PRO A 152 -0.40 -3.26 -1.85
N ALA A 153 -0.80 -4.17 -2.73
CA ALA A 153 0.10 -5.14 -3.32
C ALA A 153 1.14 -4.47 -4.25
N ALA A 154 0.75 -3.45 -5.02
CA ALA A 154 1.67 -2.69 -5.85
C ALA A 154 2.65 -1.85 -5.01
N THR A 155 2.21 -1.30 -3.89
CA THR A 155 3.07 -0.62 -2.92
C THR A 155 4.09 -1.59 -2.31
N ALA A 156 3.67 -2.78 -1.90
CA ALA A 156 4.57 -3.83 -1.42
C ALA A 156 5.54 -4.31 -2.53
N MET A 157 5.07 -4.45 -3.78
CA MET A 157 5.90 -4.81 -4.93
C MET A 157 6.99 -3.79 -5.20
N TYR A 158 6.67 -2.49 -5.12
CA TYR A 158 7.67 -1.45 -5.28
C TYR A 158 8.72 -1.50 -4.17
N ALA A 159 8.31 -1.72 -2.92
CA ALA A 159 9.23 -1.91 -1.80
C ALA A 159 10.17 -3.10 -2.02
N VAL A 160 9.64 -4.24 -2.46
CA VAL A 160 10.45 -5.44 -2.80
C VAL A 160 11.41 -5.15 -3.95
N SER A 161 11.00 -4.37 -4.96
CA SER A 161 11.90 -3.95 -6.04
C SER A 161 13.06 -3.07 -5.54
N LYS A 162 12.79 -2.20 -4.57
CA LYS A 162 13.82 -1.36 -3.91
C LYS A 162 14.75 -2.18 -3.02
N ALA A 163 14.28 -3.30 -2.50
CA ALA A 163 15.08 -4.22 -1.70
C ALA A 163 16.20 -4.88 -2.51
N LYS A 164 16.04 -5.02 -3.84
CA LYS A 164 17.02 -5.67 -4.74
C LYS A 164 17.46 -7.02 -4.20
N ILE A 165 16.51 -7.86 -3.84
CA ILE A 165 16.73 -9.15 -3.19
C ILE A 165 17.62 -10.02 -4.05
N PRO A 166 18.84 -10.39 -3.60
CA PRO A 166 19.68 -11.35 -4.30
C PRO A 166 19.01 -12.74 -4.28
N ALA A 167 19.24 -13.54 -5.31
CA ALA A 167 18.77 -14.93 -5.31
C ALA A 167 19.35 -15.69 -4.11
N GLY A 168 18.49 -16.32 -3.32
CA GLY A 168 18.90 -17.04 -2.13
C GLY A 168 19.07 -16.19 -0.86
N ALA A 169 18.81 -14.88 -0.92
CA ALA A 169 18.89 -14.02 0.25
C ALA A 169 17.85 -14.35 1.33
N GLU A 170 18.19 -14.07 2.56
CA GLU A 170 17.28 -14.14 3.70
C GLU A 170 16.66 -12.76 3.99
N VAL A 171 15.35 -12.70 4.14
CA VAL A 171 14.57 -11.47 4.25
C VAL A 171 13.78 -11.46 5.55
N LEU A 172 13.86 -10.37 6.31
CA LEU A 172 12.97 -10.08 7.44
C LEU A 172 11.97 -9.00 7.02
N VAL A 173 10.70 -9.28 7.20
CA VAL A 173 9.62 -8.28 7.08
C VAL A 173 9.13 -7.92 8.47
N ILE A 174 9.18 -6.64 8.84
CA ILE A 174 8.68 -6.15 10.12
C ILE A 174 7.36 -5.43 9.90
N GLY A 175 6.29 -5.96 10.49
CA GLY A 175 4.92 -5.50 10.35
C GLY A 175 4.01 -6.56 9.75
N ASP A 176 2.91 -6.87 10.44
CA ASP A 176 1.93 -7.92 10.09
C ASP A 176 0.66 -7.37 9.43
N GLY A 177 0.69 -6.09 9.03
CA GLY A 177 -0.38 -5.45 8.25
C GLY A 177 -0.42 -5.90 6.79
N PRO A 178 -1.41 -5.44 5.99
CA PRO A 178 -1.55 -5.84 4.59
C PRO A 178 -0.28 -5.67 3.75
N ILE A 179 0.43 -4.53 3.89
CA ILE A 179 1.69 -4.28 3.17
C ILE A 179 2.76 -5.31 3.55
N GLY A 180 2.92 -5.63 4.84
CA GLY A 180 3.89 -6.64 5.29
C GLY A 180 3.56 -8.04 4.78
N GLN A 181 2.29 -8.44 4.88
CA GLN A 181 1.80 -9.72 4.35
C GLN A 181 2.08 -9.89 2.85
N LEU A 182 1.86 -8.83 2.08
CA LEU A 182 2.09 -8.83 0.64
C LEU A 182 3.58 -8.75 0.31
N ALA A 183 4.36 -7.94 1.05
CA ALA A 183 5.82 -7.83 0.86
C ALA A 183 6.52 -9.17 1.15
N ALA A 184 6.08 -9.91 2.17
CA ALA A 184 6.64 -11.21 2.49
C ALA A 184 6.40 -12.24 1.37
N GLN A 185 5.18 -12.31 0.83
CA GLN A 185 4.89 -13.18 -0.31
C GLN A 185 5.70 -12.76 -1.56
N LEU A 186 5.78 -11.46 -1.83
CA LEU A 186 6.52 -10.92 -2.97
C LEU A 186 8.03 -11.13 -2.83
N ALA A 187 8.58 -11.13 -1.61
CA ALA A 187 9.98 -11.47 -1.36
C ALA A 187 10.27 -12.95 -1.70
N ASN A 188 9.36 -13.87 -1.37
CA ASN A 188 9.45 -15.27 -1.82
C ASN A 188 9.41 -15.38 -3.35
N ILE A 189 8.49 -14.67 -4.01
CA ILE A 189 8.38 -14.63 -5.48
C ILE A 189 9.66 -14.04 -6.12
N ALA A 190 10.30 -13.08 -5.45
CA ALA A 190 11.55 -12.48 -5.90
C ALA A 190 12.79 -13.38 -5.74
N GLY A 191 12.65 -14.57 -5.12
CA GLY A 191 13.72 -15.55 -5.01
C GLY A 191 14.47 -15.55 -3.66
N ALA A 192 13.89 -14.98 -2.60
CA ALA A 192 14.40 -15.17 -1.25
C ALA A 192 14.41 -16.65 -0.88
N SER A 193 15.48 -17.13 -0.24
CA SER A 193 15.56 -18.51 0.25
C SER A 193 14.78 -18.70 1.54
N LYS A 194 14.67 -17.65 2.32
CA LYS A 194 13.93 -17.61 3.59
C LYS A 194 13.29 -16.24 3.78
N VAL A 195 12.01 -16.23 4.14
CA VAL A 195 11.30 -15.02 4.54
C VAL A 195 10.77 -15.21 5.96
N ILE A 196 11.13 -14.27 6.82
CA ILE A 196 10.71 -14.20 8.21
C ILE A 196 9.75 -13.03 8.34
N MET A 197 8.61 -13.19 9.01
CA MET A 197 7.71 -12.10 9.34
C MET A 197 7.68 -11.85 10.83
N ALA A 198 7.99 -10.63 11.26
CA ALA A 198 7.78 -10.17 12.63
C ALA A 198 6.49 -9.34 12.74
N GLY A 199 5.64 -9.69 13.70
CA GLY A 199 4.34 -9.05 13.92
C GLY A 199 3.89 -9.09 15.36
N SER A 200 2.69 -8.56 15.62
CA SER A 200 2.11 -8.42 16.98
C SER A 200 0.99 -9.41 17.26
N TRP A 201 0.30 -9.89 16.23
CA TRP A 201 -0.93 -10.66 16.37
C TRP A 201 -0.77 -12.07 15.83
N ASP A 202 -0.99 -13.08 16.68
CA ASP A 202 -0.88 -14.49 16.26
C ASP A 202 -1.82 -14.82 15.10
N GLU A 203 -3.01 -14.22 15.05
CA GLU A 203 -3.98 -14.38 13.97
C GLU A 203 -3.42 -13.87 12.64
N LYS A 204 -2.79 -12.71 12.64
CA LYS A 204 -2.16 -12.15 11.44
C LYS A 204 -0.92 -12.95 11.01
N LEU A 205 -0.13 -13.41 11.98
CA LEU A 205 0.98 -14.33 11.70
C LEU A 205 0.50 -15.69 11.18
N ALA A 206 -0.68 -16.17 11.60
CA ALA A 206 -1.31 -17.35 11.02
C ALA A 206 -1.72 -17.15 9.56
N ILE A 207 -2.21 -15.95 9.20
CA ILE A 207 -2.47 -15.59 7.79
C ILE A 207 -1.18 -15.65 6.98
N ALA A 208 -0.07 -15.09 7.47
CA ALA A 208 1.23 -15.17 6.82
C ALA A 208 1.64 -16.62 6.53
N ARG A 209 1.53 -17.50 7.53
CA ARG A 209 1.82 -18.93 7.37
C ARG A 209 0.94 -19.59 6.31
N SER A 210 -0.36 -19.27 6.27
CA SER A 210 -1.29 -19.78 5.24
C SER A 210 -0.94 -19.30 3.82
N CYS A 211 -0.27 -18.15 3.73
CA CYS A 211 0.24 -17.60 2.48
C CYS A 211 1.64 -18.14 2.10
N GLY A 212 2.24 -19.01 2.93
CA GLY A 212 3.52 -19.65 2.62
C GLY A 212 4.74 -19.05 3.30
N ILE A 213 4.55 -18.14 4.27
CA ILE A 213 5.65 -17.62 5.11
C ILE A 213 5.89 -18.60 6.24
N GLN A 214 7.01 -19.30 6.20
CA GLN A 214 7.30 -20.40 7.12
C GLN A 214 7.69 -19.92 8.52
N GLU A 215 8.50 -18.85 8.59
CA GLU A 215 9.04 -18.34 9.84
C GLU A 215 8.31 -17.06 10.27
N THR A 216 7.78 -17.07 11.49
CA THR A 216 7.08 -15.92 12.06
C THR A 216 7.55 -15.66 13.49
N ILE A 217 7.69 -14.39 13.86
CA ILE A 217 8.11 -13.94 15.18
C ILE A 217 7.03 -13.04 15.77
N ASN A 218 6.50 -13.38 16.94
CA ASN A 218 5.61 -12.48 17.67
C ASN A 218 6.44 -11.65 18.65
N TYR A 219 6.58 -10.34 18.40
CA TYR A 219 7.45 -9.46 19.20
C TYR A 219 6.97 -9.23 20.64
N HIS A 220 5.74 -9.65 21.00
CA HIS A 220 5.28 -9.69 22.38
C HIS A 220 5.78 -10.93 23.14
N LYS A 221 6.29 -11.94 22.42
CA LYS A 221 6.69 -13.21 22.98
C LYS A 221 8.19 -13.49 22.86
N GLU A 222 8.84 -12.90 21.84
CA GLU A 222 10.23 -13.17 21.50
C GLU A 222 10.96 -11.86 21.16
N ASP A 223 12.28 -11.83 21.41
CA ASP A 223 13.14 -10.75 20.89
C ASP A 223 13.35 -10.94 19.39
N VAL A 224 12.81 -10.01 18.61
CA VAL A 224 12.86 -10.06 17.13
C VAL A 224 14.29 -10.06 16.61
N VAL A 225 15.18 -9.26 17.21
CA VAL A 225 16.57 -9.15 16.75
C VAL A 225 17.31 -10.45 16.98
N GLN A 226 17.25 -10.97 18.21
CA GLN A 226 17.89 -12.24 18.56
C GLN A 226 17.35 -13.37 17.69
N ARG A 227 16.02 -13.50 17.61
CA ARG A 227 15.39 -14.59 16.89
C ARG A 227 15.66 -14.54 15.37
N ALA A 228 15.64 -13.35 14.76
CA ALA A 228 15.99 -13.19 13.37
C ALA A 228 17.45 -13.58 13.11
N GLN A 229 18.39 -13.22 13.99
CA GLN A 229 19.81 -13.58 13.87
C GLN A 229 20.03 -15.11 14.03
N GLU A 230 19.29 -15.77 14.92
CA GLU A 230 19.34 -17.23 15.08
C GLU A 230 18.82 -17.95 13.81
N LEU A 231 17.73 -17.44 13.22
CA LEU A 231 17.11 -18.03 12.02
C LEU A 231 17.93 -17.82 10.74
N THR A 232 18.85 -16.82 10.73
CA THR A 232 19.58 -16.37 9.53
C THR A 232 21.10 -16.36 9.70
N GLU A 233 21.62 -17.12 10.66
CA GLU A 233 23.06 -17.24 10.90
C GLU A 233 23.81 -15.88 10.96
N GLY A 234 23.28 -14.95 11.78
CA GLY A 234 23.93 -13.65 12.04
C GLY A 234 23.16 -12.43 11.54
N GLY A 235 22.01 -12.62 10.93
CA GLY A 235 21.08 -11.57 10.49
C GLY A 235 20.65 -11.70 9.03
N PRO A 236 19.44 -11.18 8.69
CA PRO A 236 18.96 -11.16 7.30
C PRO A 236 19.79 -10.19 6.43
N GLU A 237 19.93 -10.48 5.13
CA GLU A 237 20.49 -9.56 4.14
C GLU A 237 19.60 -8.35 3.92
N ILE A 238 18.29 -8.57 3.97
CA ILE A 238 17.29 -7.58 3.64
C ILE A 238 16.29 -7.45 4.78
N VAL A 239 15.97 -6.22 5.15
CA VAL A 239 14.82 -5.95 6.03
C VAL A 239 13.85 -5.02 5.31
N ILE A 240 12.57 -5.39 5.28
CA ILE A 240 11.48 -4.54 4.76
C ILE A 240 10.65 -4.10 5.96
N GLU A 241 10.71 -2.82 6.31
CA GLU A 241 10.00 -2.24 7.44
C GLU A 241 8.69 -1.63 6.96
N THR A 242 7.57 -2.18 7.45
CA THR A 242 6.22 -1.84 6.99
C THR A 242 5.27 -1.39 8.11
N SER A 243 5.78 -1.28 9.34
CA SER A 243 4.93 -0.92 10.50
C SER A 243 4.86 0.59 10.75
N GLY A 244 5.87 1.36 10.29
CA GLY A 244 6.00 2.79 10.60
C GLY A 244 6.35 3.08 12.07
N SER A 245 6.74 2.07 12.83
CA SER A 245 7.16 2.22 14.22
C SER A 245 8.63 2.61 14.31
N ASN A 246 8.93 3.64 15.10
CA ASN A 246 10.32 4.04 15.37
C ASN A 246 11.14 2.89 15.99
N ALA A 247 10.52 2.10 16.87
CA ALA A 247 11.14 0.92 17.47
C ALA A 247 11.42 -0.17 16.42
N ALA A 248 10.54 -0.35 15.43
CA ALA A 248 10.73 -1.31 14.36
C ALA A 248 11.90 -0.94 13.43
N LEU A 249 12.10 0.35 13.17
CA LEU A 249 13.26 0.81 12.39
C LEU A 249 14.57 0.53 13.14
N ASP A 250 14.62 0.75 14.45
CA ASP A 250 15.77 0.40 15.27
C ASP A 250 16.01 -1.12 15.30
N MET A 251 14.95 -1.92 15.42
CA MET A 251 15.05 -3.39 15.30
C MET A 251 15.64 -3.79 13.94
N ALA A 252 15.20 -3.15 12.84
CA ALA A 252 15.70 -3.41 11.50
C ALA A 252 17.20 -3.19 11.41
N VAL A 253 17.71 -2.07 11.94
CA VAL A 253 19.13 -1.75 11.93
C VAL A 253 19.93 -2.76 12.77
N ARG A 254 19.42 -3.18 13.92
CA ARG A 254 20.10 -4.14 14.80
C ARG A 254 20.07 -5.57 14.25
N ALA A 255 18.96 -5.99 13.67
CA ALA A 255 18.81 -7.35 13.13
C ALA A 255 19.65 -7.58 11.85
N LEU A 256 19.78 -6.55 11.02
CA LEU A 256 20.44 -6.63 9.72
C LEU A 256 21.92 -7.10 9.84
N LYS A 257 22.36 -7.98 8.95
CA LYS A 257 23.79 -8.33 8.85
C LYS A 257 24.61 -7.21 8.19
N PRO A 258 25.95 -7.23 8.30
CA PRO A 258 26.81 -6.31 7.57
C PRO A 258 26.53 -6.30 6.05
N THR A 259 26.66 -5.13 5.42
CA THR A 259 26.38 -4.86 3.99
C THR A 259 24.92 -5.09 3.56
N GLY A 260 24.02 -5.29 4.53
CA GLY A 260 22.61 -5.51 4.25
C GLY A 260 21.85 -4.23 3.92
N ARG A 261 20.60 -4.39 3.50
CA ARG A 261 19.73 -3.28 3.07
C ARG A 261 18.41 -3.27 3.84
N ILE A 262 18.00 -2.07 4.28
CA ILE A 262 16.70 -1.80 4.89
C ILE A 262 15.87 -0.99 3.90
N VAL A 263 14.62 -1.41 3.66
CA VAL A 263 13.62 -0.64 2.92
C VAL A 263 12.55 -0.16 3.88
N ALA A 264 12.45 1.16 4.07
CA ALA A 264 11.39 1.80 4.84
C ALA A 264 10.22 2.13 3.92
N VAL A 265 9.03 1.61 4.25
CA VAL A 265 7.83 1.69 3.40
C VAL A 265 6.78 2.62 4.00
N SER A 266 6.56 2.52 5.29
CA SER A 266 5.51 3.26 5.99
C SER A 266 5.94 4.68 6.37
N TRP A 267 4.95 5.54 6.62
CA TRP A 267 5.19 6.81 7.28
C TRP A 267 5.43 6.59 8.77
N TYR A 268 6.38 7.32 9.31
CA TYR A 268 6.68 7.31 10.74
C TYR A 268 6.02 8.50 11.43
N SER A 269 5.55 8.31 12.65
CA SER A 269 4.97 9.39 13.43
C SER A 269 6.03 10.40 13.87
N GLY A 270 5.69 11.70 13.78
CA GLY A 270 6.56 12.80 14.15
C GLY A 270 7.45 13.34 13.02
N PRO A 271 8.12 14.48 13.24
CA PRO A 271 8.90 15.16 12.21
C PRO A 271 10.26 14.48 11.93
N SER A 272 10.72 13.61 12.82
CA SER A 272 11.99 12.90 12.70
C SER A 272 11.97 11.58 13.47
N VAL A 273 12.77 10.63 13.01
CA VAL A 273 12.95 9.33 13.66
C VAL A 273 14.42 9.17 14.00
N ALA A 274 14.71 8.73 15.22
CA ALA A 274 16.07 8.40 15.61
C ALA A 274 16.49 7.07 14.97
N VAL A 275 17.63 7.05 14.33
CA VAL A 275 18.26 5.85 13.77
C VAL A 275 19.63 5.67 14.42
N ALA A 276 19.97 4.42 14.77
CA ALA A 276 21.28 4.08 15.31
C ALA A 276 22.38 4.23 14.22
N THR A 277 22.71 5.48 13.85
CA THR A 277 23.58 5.83 12.72
C THR A 277 24.95 5.16 12.81
N ASN A 278 25.54 5.08 14.02
CA ASN A 278 26.82 4.39 14.21
C ASN A 278 26.72 2.89 13.84
N THR A 279 25.60 2.25 14.14
CA THR A 279 25.39 0.85 13.75
C THR A 279 25.25 0.71 12.23
N VAL A 280 24.56 1.65 11.55
CA VAL A 280 24.49 1.70 10.08
C VAL A 280 25.89 1.81 9.48
N ILE A 281 26.75 2.71 10.02
CA ILE A 281 28.14 2.89 9.56
C ILE A 281 28.95 1.62 9.79
N VAL A 282 28.92 1.04 11.00
CA VAL A 282 29.71 -0.16 11.35
C VAL A 282 29.31 -1.36 10.50
N LYS A 283 28.04 -1.45 10.12
CA LYS A 283 27.53 -2.53 9.25
C LYS A 283 27.68 -2.25 7.76
N ASP A 284 28.18 -1.07 7.37
CA ASP A 284 28.18 -0.64 5.94
C ASP A 284 26.80 -0.86 5.29
N ALA A 285 25.74 -0.50 5.99
CA ALA A 285 24.36 -0.83 5.65
C ALA A 285 23.70 0.27 4.81
N GLU A 286 22.73 -0.12 3.97
CA GLU A 286 21.92 0.81 3.20
C GLU A 286 20.53 0.99 3.85
N LEU A 287 20.07 2.25 3.97
CA LEU A 287 18.69 2.59 4.32
C LEU A 287 18.02 3.30 3.14
N VAL A 288 16.96 2.70 2.61
CA VAL A 288 16.30 3.14 1.37
C VAL A 288 14.81 3.39 1.62
N GLY A 289 14.28 4.52 1.17
CA GLY A 289 12.85 4.82 1.20
C GLY A 289 12.11 4.22 -0.01
N SER A 290 10.85 3.81 0.21
CA SER A 290 9.92 3.37 -0.82
C SER A 290 8.66 4.24 -0.76
N LEU A 291 8.31 4.92 -1.86
CA LEU A 291 7.15 5.80 -1.94
C LEU A 291 6.20 5.34 -3.04
N ALA A 292 4.96 4.99 -2.64
CA ALA A 292 3.88 4.59 -3.55
C ALA A 292 4.24 3.34 -4.40
N SER A 293 3.66 3.22 -5.58
CA SER A 293 3.60 1.97 -6.35
C SER A 293 3.97 2.08 -7.84
N PRO A 294 4.91 2.96 -8.25
CA PRO A 294 5.14 3.21 -9.66
C PRO A 294 5.47 1.92 -10.43
N ASN A 295 4.78 1.73 -11.57
CA ASN A 295 4.97 0.61 -12.49
C ASN A 295 4.73 -0.81 -11.90
N SER A 296 4.06 -0.91 -10.74
CA SER A 296 3.94 -2.16 -9.99
C SER A 296 2.59 -2.88 -10.19
N PHE A 297 1.54 -2.20 -10.64
CA PHE A 297 0.21 -2.79 -10.81
C PHE A 297 0.16 -3.96 -11.80
N GLY A 298 0.78 -3.80 -12.98
CA GLY A 298 0.80 -4.85 -13.99
C GLY A 298 1.41 -6.17 -13.48
N PRO A 299 2.63 -6.18 -12.91
CA PRO A 299 3.20 -7.36 -12.29
C PRO A 299 2.33 -7.97 -11.19
N VAL A 300 1.76 -7.15 -10.30
CA VAL A 300 0.90 -7.59 -9.20
C VAL A 300 -0.34 -8.32 -9.73
N LEU A 301 -1.09 -7.70 -10.62
CA LEU A 301 -2.29 -8.30 -11.22
C LEU A 301 -1.97 -9.63 -11.93
N ARG A 302 -0.80 -9.73 -12.58
CA ARG A 302 -0.33 -10.99 -13.17
C ARG A 302 -0.06 -12.04 -12.09
N TYR A 303 0.63 -11.72 -10.98
CA TYR A 303 0.88 -12.67 -9.90
C TYR A 303 -0.40 -13.10 -9.18
N MET A 304 -1.38 -12.21 -9.05
CA MET A 304 -2.72 -12.57 -8.57
C MET A 304 -3.41 -13.55 -9.52
N ALA A 305 -3.39 -13.28 -10.83
CA ALA A 305 -3.97 -14.17 -11.85
C ALA A 305 -3.29 -15.53 -11.93
N GLU A 306 -1.98 -15.59 -11.70
CA GLU A 306 -1.20 -16.82 -11.65
C GLU A 306 -1.36 -17.58 -10.31
N GLY A 307 -2.10 -17.04 -9.34
CA GLY A 307 -2.25 -17.61 -8.00
C GLY A 307 -0.98 -17.61 -7.15
N LYS A 308 0.06 -16.88 -7.59
CA LYS A 308 1.33 -16.74 -6.87
C LYS A 308 1.23 -15.77 -5.70
N LEU A 309 0.44 -14.71 -5.85
CA LEU A 309 0.17 -13.73 -4.81
C LEU A 309 -1.24 -13.95 -4.26
N LYS A 310 -1.34 -14.39 -3.02
CA LYS A 310 -2.60 -14.70 -2.34
C LYS A 310 -3.07 -13.46 -1.57
N VAL A 311 -4.09 -12.79 -2.07
CA VAL A 311 -4.66 -11.60 -1.43
C VAL A 311 -5.95 -11.89 -0.66
N LYS A 312 -6.71 -12.90 -1.07
CA LYS A 312 -8.00 -13.27 -0.46
C LYS A 312 -7.94 -13.51 1.06
N PRO A 313 -6.89 -14.17 1.62
CA PRO A 313 -6.79 -14.34 3.07
C PRO A 313 -6.63 -13.05 3.87
N LEU A 314 -6.30 -11.93 3.21
CA LEU A 314 -6.12 -10.61 3.84
C LEU A 314 -7.46 -9.85 3.95
N ILE A 315 -8.51 -10.30 3.26
CA ILE A 315 -9.84 -9.69 3.31
C ILE A 315 -10.56 -10.24 4.53
N THR A 316 -10.67 -9.44 5.57
CA THR A 316 -11.28 -9.86 6.84
C THR A 316 -12.75 -9.49 6.92
N HIS A 317 -13.14 -8.35 6.36
CA HIS A 317 -14.51 -7.83 6.42
C HIS A 317 -14.90 -7.18 5.09
N VAL A 318 -16.15 -7.36 4.71
CA VAL A 318 -16.78 -6.65 3.59
C VAL A 318 -18.07 -6.01 4.11
N LYS A 319 -18.18 -4.69 3.96
CA LYS A 319 -19.25 -3.89 4.50
C LYS A 319 -19.79 -2.92 3.44
N PRO A 320 -21.09 -2.56 3.49
CA PRO A 320 -21.61 -1.48 2.67
C PRO A 320 -20.87 -0.16 2.93
N LEU A 321 -20.70 0.66 1.89
CA LEU A 321 -20.05 1.97 2.01
C LEU A 321 -20.69 2.86 3.08
N SER A 322 -22.01 2.77 3.27
CA SER A 322 -22.76 3.51 4.30
C SER A 322 -22.35 3.17 5.73
N GLU A 323 -21.69 2.02 5.96
CA GLU A 323 -21.22 1.55 7.27
C GLU A 323 -19.74 1.92 7.54
N LEU A 324 -19.15 2.83 6.77
CA LEU A 324 -17.72 3.18 6.94
C LEU A 324 -17.40 3.69 8.36
N ALA A 325 -18.32 4.40 9.00
CA ALA A 325 -18.11 4.87 10.38
C ALA A 325 -17.95 3.69 11.36
N ASP A 326 -18.70 2.60 11.16
CA ASP A 326 -18.59 1.38 11.97
C ASP A 326 -17.24 0.68 11.70
N VAL A 327 -16.78 0.67 10.44
CA VAL A 327 -15.46 0.13 10.07
C VAL A 327 -14.35 0.91 10.77
N VAL A 328 -14.42 2.23 10.79
CA VAL A 328 -13.46 3.08 11.52
C VAL A 328 -13.43 2.71 13.00
N GLN A 329 -14.59 2.51 13.61
CA GLN A 329 -14.67 2.13 15.02
C GLN A 329 -14.09 0.73 15.26
N MET A 330 -14.39 -0.25 14.42
CA MET A 330 -13.80 -1.61 14.51
C MET A 330 -12.27 -1.56 14.47
N ILE A 331 -11.69 -0.76 13.57
CA ILE A 331 -10.23 -0.61 13.46
C ILE A 331 -9.64 0.03 14.71
N ARG A 332 -10.29 1.06 15.28
CA ARG A 332 -9.85 1.70 16.54
C ARG A 332 -9.91 0.76 17.73
N GLU A 333 -10.90 -0.11 17.76
CA GLU A 333 -11.08 -1.15 18.79
C GLU A 333 -10.20 -2.39 18.55
N LYS A 334 -9.44 -2.42 17.45
CA LYS A 334 -8.58 -3.55 17.04
C LYS A 334 -9.36 -4.88 16.90
N LYS A 335 -10.56 -4.80 16.37
CA LYS A 335 -11.44 -5.95 16.08
C LYS A 335 -11.24 -6.46 14.66
#